data_6cb3a119237902fbd71ca12f92004a0d
#
_entry.id   6cb3a119237902fbd71ca12f92004a0d
#
_cell.length_a   1.000
_cell.length_b   1.000
_cell.length_c   1.000
_cell.angle_alpha   90.00
_cell.angle_beta   90.00
_cell.angle_gamma   90.00
#
_symmetry.space_group_name_H-M   'P 1'
#
loop_
_entity.id
_entity.type
_entity.pdbx_description
1 polymer ?
#
loop_
_entity_poly.entity_id
_entity_poly.type
_entity_poly.pdbx_seq_one_letter_code
_entity_poly.pdbx_strand_id
1 'polypeptide(L)'
;AASDVYKRQVNNHAEVHVTVLDKLTYAGNKENLAGLPSDRVELVVGDIADATIVDSLVKNADAVVHYAAESHNDNSLKDPFPFVQTNIIGTYTLLEACRKYNVRYHHVSTDEVYGDLPLREDLPGHGEGVGEKFTAETPYNPSSPYSSTKAGSDLLVKAWVRSFGLQATISNCSNNYGPYQHIEKFIPRQITNVLSGIRPKLYGEGKNVRDWIHTNDHSSAVWLILTKGKIGETYLIGADGEEDNKTVMELILELMGQPKDAYDHVNDRAGHDLRYAIDSTKLREELGWKPEFTNFRDGLADTIKWYEDHQDWWKKEKEAVEAAYAKNGQ
;
A
#
# COMPACT_ATOMS: atom_id res chain seq x y z
N ALA A 1 -3.15 5.43 0.25
CA ALA A 1 -2.40 5.07 -0.97
C ALA A 1 -3.29 5.06 -2.21
N ALA A 2 -4.36 4.24 -2.27
CA ALA A 2 -5.22 4.20 -3.46
C ALA A 2 -5.82 5.56 -3.84
N SER A 3 -6.26 6.33 -2.86
CA SER A 3 -6.85 7.66 -3.07
C SER A 3 -5.89 8.66 -3.71
N ASP A 4 -4.62 8.59 -3.37
CA ASP A 4 -3.60 9.48 -3.89
C ASP A 4 -3.32 9.22 -5.38
N VAL A 5 -3.41 7.96 -5.80
CA VAL A 5 -3.16 7.56 -7.18
C VAL A 5 -4.10 8.24 -8.16
N TYR A 6 -5.42 8.10 -7.99
CA TYR A 6 -6.35 8.72 -8.94
C TYR A 6 -6.33 10.25 -8.87
N LYS A 7 -6.07 10.84 -7.70
CA LYS A 7 -5.85 12.29 -7.56
C LYS A 7 -4.67 12.75 -8.40
N ARG A 8 -3.52 12.10 -8.25
CA ARG A 8 -2.32 12.43 -9.01
C ARG A 8 -2.55 12.29 -10.50
N GLN A 9 -3.19 11.21 -10.95
CA GLN A 9 -3.42 10.98 -12.38
C GLN A 9 -4.35 12.04 -12.97
N VAL A 10 -5.49 12.30 -12.33
CA VAL A 10 -6.45 13.32 -12.80
C VAL A 10 -5.86 14.73 -12.79
N ASN A 11 -5.04 15.06 -11.79
CA ASN A 11 -4.44 16.39 -11.68
C ASN A 11 -3.30 16.62 -12.69
N ASN A 12 -2.55 15.57 -13.04
CA ASN A 12 -1.39 15.69 -13.94
C ASN A 12 -1.68 15.35 -15.40
N HIS A 13 -2.83 14.74 -15.70
CA HIS A 13 -3.20 14.26 -17.02
C HIS A 13 -4.64 14.70 -17.35
N ALA A 14 -4.76 15.77 -18.14
CA ALA A 14 -6.05 16.40 -18.45
C ALA A 14 -7.01 15.47 -19.23
N GLU A 15 -6.45 14.52 -19.97
CA GLU A 15 -7.16 13.54 -20.80
C GLU A 15 -7.69 12.33 -19.99
N VAL A 16 -7.26 12.18 -18.74
CA VAL A 16 -7.61 11.02 -17.92
C VAL A 16 -8.98 11.19 -17.27
N HIS A 17 -9.85 10.20 -17.50
CA HIS A 17 -11.12 9.99 -16.80
C HIS A 17 -11.01 8.76 -15.92
N VAL A 18 -11.51 8.82 -14.68
CA VAL A 18 -11.38 7.74 -13.70
C VAL A 18 -12.75 7.35 -13.18
N THR A 19 -13.11 6.08 -13.33
CA THR A 19 -14.21 5.47 -12.59
C THR A 19 -13.63 4.70 -11.40
N VAL A 20 -13.93 5.14 -10.19
CA VAL A 20 -13.52 4.49 -8.95
C VAL A 20 -14.59 3.49 -8.55
N LEU A 21 -14.27 2.19 -8.59
CA LEU A 21 -15.12 1.15 -7.98
C LEU A 21 -14.61 0.85 -6.57
N ASP A 22 -15.39 1.17 -5.57
CA ASP A 22 -15.04 0.95 -4.16
C ASP A 22 -16.25 0.43 -3.38
N LYS A 23 -16.04 -0.58 -2.55
CA LYS A 23 -17.09 -1.15 -1.69
C LYS A 23 -17.44 -0.24 -0.51
N LEU A 24 -16.58 0.74 -0.20
CA LEU A 24 -16.69 1.66 0.94
C LEU A 24 -16.91 0.91 2.27
N THR A 25 -16.03 -0.07 2.53
CA THR A 25 -15.95 -0.74 3.82
C THR A 25 -15.40 0.19 4.90
N TYR A 26 -14.96 -0.32 6.02
CA TYR A 26 -14.51 0.46 7.18
C TYR A 26 -13.41 1.51 6.88
N ALA A 27 -12.56 1.27 5.88
CA ALA A 27 -11.49 2.18 5.45
C ALA A 27 -11.88 3.06 4.24
N GLY A 28 -13.09 2.90 3.71
CA GLY A 28 -13.58 3.65 2.55
C GLY A 28 -14.06 5.04 2.94
N ASN A 29 -13.49 6.09 2.33
CA ASN A 29 -13.85 7.48 2.61
C ASN A 29 -14.14 8.26 1.32
N LYS A 30 -15.41 8.63 1.11
CA LYS A 30 -15.84 9.43 -0.06
C LYS A 30 -15.20 10.82 -0.11
N GLU A 31 -14.80 11.37 1.04
CA GLU A 31 -14.11 12.67 1.11
C GLU A 31 -12.76 12.65 0.39
N ASN A 32 -12.21 11.46 0.13
CA ASN A 32 -11.01 11.30 -0.70
C ASN A 32 -11.20 11.78 -2.15
N LEU A 33 -12.42 11.90 -2.64
CA LEU A 33 -12.73 12.42 -3.98
C LEU A 33 -12.99 13.94 -3.98
N ALA A 34 -13.06 14.57 -2.81
CA ALA A 34 -13.33 16.00 -2.72
C ALA A 34 -12.28 16.83 -3.48
N GLY A 35 -12.75 17.85 -4.20
CA GLY A 35 -11.91 18.74 -4.98
C GLY A 35 -11.47 18.21 -6.35
N LEU A 36 -11.84 16.97 -6.71
CA LEU A 36 -11.60 16.44 -8.05
C LEU A 36 -12.70 16.87 -9.02
N PRO A 37 -12.39 17.06 -10.32
CA PRO A 37 -13.37 17.46 -11.33
C PRO A 37 -14.42 16.37 -11.54
N SER A 38 -15.69 16.70 -11.27
CA SER A 38 -16.81 15.76 -11.35
C SER A 38 -17.16 15.28 -12.75
N ASP A 39 -16.68 15.95 -13.77
CA ASP A 39 -16.78 15.56 -15.20
C ASP A 39 -15.74 14.50 -15.60
N ARG A 40 -14.72 14.28 -14.76
CA ARG A 40 -13.64 13.32 -15.03
C ARG A 40 -13.47 12.23 -13.97
N VAL A 41 -14.17 12.35 -12.85
CA VAL A 41 -14.08 11.34 -11.77
C VAL A 41 -15.48 10.92 -11.34
N GLU A 42 -15.75 9.63 -11.44
CA GLU A 42 -17.00 9.00 -11.03
C GLU A 42 -16.74 7.96 -9.92
N LEU A 43 -17.61 7.91 -8.91
CA LEU A 43 -17.61 6.88 -7.88
C LEU A 43 -18.77 5.92 -8.11
N VAL A 44 -18.44 4.65 -8.28
CA VAL A 44 -19.39 3.53 -8.26
C VAL A 44 -19.20 2.76 -6.97
N VAL A 45 -20.22 2.68 -6.15
CA VAL A 45 -20.18 1.89 -4.91
C VAL A 45 -20.54 0.44 -5.24
N GLY A 46 -19.58 -0.47 -5.06
CA GLY A 46 -19.77 -1.89 -5.38
C GLY A 46 -18.57 -2.75 -5.03
N ASP A 47 -18.78 -4.05 -5.10
CA ASP A 47 -17.77 -5.06 -4.78
C ASP A 47 -17.08 -5.54 -6.07
N ILE A 48 -15.74 -5.60 -6.06
CA ILE A 48 -14.96 -6.17 -7.17
C ILE A 48 -15.24 -7.68 -7.39
N ALA A 49 -15.81 -8.36 -6.42
CA ALA A 49 -16.26 -9.74 -6.56
C ALA A 49 -17.64 -9.87 -7.25
N ASP A 50 -18.35 -8.76 -7.48
CA ASP A 50 -19.61 -8.75 -8.25
C ASP A 50 -19.32 -8.67 -9.74
N ALA A 51 -19.44 -9.82 -10.41
CA ALA A 51 -19.15 -9.94 -11.83
C ALA A 51 -20.04 -9.04 -12.71
N THR A 52 -21.26 -8.73 -12.29
CA THR A 52 -22.18 -7.89 -13.06
C THR A 52 -21.71 -6.44 -13.09
N ILE A 53 -21.35 -5.88 -11.92
CA ILE A 53 -20.83 -4.52 -11.81
C ILE A 53 -19.50 -4.42 -12.56
N VAL A 54 -18.58 -5.34 -12.29
CA VAL A 54 -17.25 -5.38 -12.91
C VAL A 54 -17.34 -5.45 -14.42
N ASP A 55 -18.16 -6.36 -14.98
CA ASP A 55 -18.35 -6.50 -16.42
C ASP A 55 -18.85 -5.20 -17.08
N SER A 56 -19.80 -4.51 -16.43
CA SER A 56 -20.37 -3.27 -16.95
C SER A 56 -19.35 -2.12 -17.02
N LEU A 57 -18.45 -2.05 -16.05
CA LEU A 57 -17.43 -1.00 -15.96
C LEU A 57 -16.24 -1.30 -16.86
N VAL A 58 -15.71 -2.52 -16.82
CA VAL A 58 -14.53 -2.91 -17.59
C VAL A 58 -14.78 -2.86 -19.10
N LYS A 59 -16.00 -3.16 -19.55
CA LYS A 59 -16.40 -3.07 -20.95
C LYS A 59 -16.05 -1.75 -21.63
N ASN A 60 -16.08 -0.64 -20.89
CA ASN A 60 -15.87 0.71 -21.41
C ASN A 60 -14.54 1.34 -20.93
N ALA A 61 -13.69 0.56 -20.28
CA ALA A 61 -12.41 1.05 -19.77
C ALA A 61 -11.28 0.77 -20.77
N ASP A 62 -10.32 1.67 -20.88
CA ASP A 62 -9.07 1.48 -21.60
C ASP A 62 -8.06 0.67 -20.75
N ALA A 63 -8.11 0.86 -19.45
CA ALA A 63 -7.26 0.15 -18.50
C ALA A 63 -7.92 -0.01 -17.13
N VAL A 64 -7.50 -1.03 -16.39
CA VAL A 64 -7.88 -1.27 -15.00
C VAL A 64 -6.63 -1.24 -14.12
N VAL A 65 -6.66 -0.45 -13.04
CA VAL A 65 -5.65 -0.49 -11.98
C VAL A 65 -6.31 -1.03 -10.72
N HIS A 66 -5.84 -2.17 -10.26
CA HIS A 66 -6.44 -2.90 -9.15
C HIS A 66 -5.72 -2.61 -7.84
N TYR A 67 -6.31 -1.72 -7.03
CA TYR A 67 -5.86 -1.40 -5.67
C TYR A 67 -6.72 -2.04 -4.57
N ALA A 68 -7.95 -2.44 -4.91
CA ALA A 68 -8.87 -2.96 -3.93
C ALA A 68 -8.33 -4.22 -3.25
N ALA A 69 -8.25 -4.20 -1.94
CA ALA A 69 -7.78 -5.33 -1.14
C ALA A 69 -8.24 -5.20 0.31
N GLU A 70 -8.44 -6.31 0.97
CA GLU A 70 -8.30 -6.38 2.42
C GLU A 70 -6.81 -6.36 2.75
N SER A 71 -6.33 -5.44 3.60
CA SER A 71 -4.91 -5.15 3.73
C SER A 71 -4.39 -4.95 5.16
N HIS A 72 -5.22 -5.19 6.18
CA HIS A 72 -4.81 -5.05 7.58
C HIS A 72 -4.43 -6.40 8.16
N ASN A 73 -3.13 -6.62 8.43
CA ASN A 73 -2.61 -7.90 8.90
C ASN A 73 -3.32 -8.44 10.14
N ASP A 74 -3.55 -7.61 11.16
CA ASP A 74 -4.21 -8.04 12.40
C ASP A 74 -5.64 -8.51 12.15
N ASN A 75 -6.35 -7.91 11.18
CA ASN A 75 -7.68 -8.37 10.78
C ASN A 75 -7.59 -9.72 10.06
N SER A 76 -6.54 -9.96 9.28
CA SER A 76 -6.36 -11.24 8.58
C SER A 76 -6.13 -12.42 9.53
N LEU A 77 -5.52 -12.14 10.69
CA LEU A 77 -5.31 -13.15 11.73
C LEU A 77 -6.59 -13.49 12.52
N LYS A 78 -7.56 -12.56 12.56
CA LYS A 78 -8.84 -12.76 13.25
C LYS A 78 -9.87 -13.43 12.37
N ASP A 79 -10.02 -12.96 11.14
CA ASP A 79 -10.97 -13.46 10.14
C ASP A 79 -10.32 -13.42 8.76
N PRO A 80 -9.73 -14.53 8.29
CA PRO A 80 -9.07 -14.58 6.99
C PRO A 80 -10.02 -14.66 5.79
N PHE A 81 -11.31 -15.01 5.98
CA PHE A 81 -12.23 -15.23 4.86
C PHE A 81 -12.47 -13.98 3.99
N PRO A 82 -12.66 -12.76 4.53
CA PRO A 82 -12.77 -11.55 3.73
C PRO A 82 -11.56 -11.31 2.82
N PHE A 83 -10.36 -11.72 3.25
CA PHE A 83 -9.13 -11.62 2.45
C PHE A 83 -9.15 -12.56 1.24
N VAL A 84 -9.64 -13.79 1.42
CA VAL A 84 -9.84 -14.72 0.30
C VAL A 84 -10.88 -14.15 -0.68
N GLN A 85 -12.00 -13.69 -0.15
CA GLN A 85 -13.10 -13.17 -0.97
C GLN A 85 -12.67 -11.94 -1.79
N THR A 86 -12.00 -10.98 -1.17
CA THR A 86 -11.58 -9.75 -1.85
C THR A 86 -10.33 -9.98 -2.70
N ASN A 87 -9.25 -10.51 -2.09
CA ASN A 87 -7.95 -10.54 -2.75
C ASN A 87 -7.84 -11.64 -3.81
N ILE A 88 -8.54 -12.76 -3.64
CA ILE A 88 -8.53 -13.87 -4.62
C ILE A 88 -9.73 -13.80 -5.56
N ILE A 89 -10.96 -13.86 -5.03
CA ILE A 89 -12.16 -13.90 -5.87
C ILE A 89 -12.36 -12.57 -6.60
N GLY A 90 -12.17 -11.44 -5.91
CA GLY A 90 -12.24 -10.12 -6.54
C GLY A 90 -11.20 -9.96 -7.66
N THR A 91 -9.96 -10.40 -7.45
CA THR A 91 -8.92 -10.40 -8.51
C THR A 91 -9.34 -11.28 -9.68
N TYR A 92 -9.80 -12.51 -9.43
CA TYR A 92 -10.30 -13.39 -10.47
C TYR A 92 -11.40 -12.72 -11.32
N THR A 93 -12.36 -12.07 -10.68
CA THR A 93 -13.47 -11.42 -11.37
C THR A 93 -12.99 -10.29 -12.30
N LEU A 94 -12.04 -9.46 -11.83
CA LEU A 94 -11.42 -8.42 -12.65
C LEU A 94 -10.63 -8.98 -13.82
N LEU A 95 -9.85 -10.05 -13.59
CA LEU A 95 -9.06 -10.72 -14.64
C LEU A 95 -9.93 -11.29 -15.75
N GLU A 96 -11.07 -11.93 -15.42
CA GLU A 96 -12.00 -12.46 -16.41
C GLU A 96 -12.67 -11.36 -17.24
N ALA A 97 -13.06 -10.25 -16.61
CA ALA A 97 -13.62 -9.11 -17.34
C ALA A 97 -12.57 -8.46 -18.27
N CYS A 98 -11.34 -8.23 -17.78
CA CYS A 98 -10.25 -7.69 -18.59
C CYS A 98 -9.90 -8.61 -19.76
N ARG A 99 -9.88 -9.94 -19.54
CA ARG A 99 -9.68 -10.93 -20.59
C ARG A 99 -10.78 -10.86 -21.64
N LYS A 100 -12.05 -10.79 -21.21
CA LYS A 100 -13.22 -10.75 -22.08
C LYS A 100 -13.20 -9.55 -23.04
N TYR A 101 -12.79 -8.39 -22.55
CA TYR A 101 -12.81 -7.12 -23.30
C TYR A 101 -11.44 -6.69 -23.81
N ASN A 102 -10.39 -7.50 -23.58
CA ASN A 102 -9.00 -7.19 -23.94
C ASN A 102 -8.52 -5.84 -23.36
N VAL A 103 -8.86 -5.57 -22.10
CA VAL A 103 -8.51 -4.35 -21.38
C VAL A 103 -7.17 -4.55 -20.67
N ARG A 104 -6.29 -3.55 -20.74
CA ARG A 104 -5.01 -3.53 -20.00
C ARG A 104 -5.26 -3.56 -18.50
N TYR A 105 -4.50 -4.39 -17.79
CA TYR A 105 -4.66 -4.57 -16.35
C TYR A 105 -3.34 -4.34 -15.60
N HIS A 106 -3.39 -3.57 -14.53
CA HIS A 106 -2.27 -3.43 -13.60
C HIS A 106 -2.67 -3.87 -12.21
N HIS A 107 -1.93 -4.84 -11.66
CA HIS A 107 -2.14 -5.38 -10.34
C HIS A 107 -1.19 -4.73 -9.34
N VAL A 108 -1.73 -4.06 -8.33
CA VAL A 108 -0.95 -3.50 -7.22
C VAL A 108 -0.90 -4.50 -6.08
N SER A 109 0.31 -4.98 -5.78
CA SER A 109 0.60 -5.95 -4.72
C SER A 109 1.58 -5.37 -3.70
N THR A 110 2.19 -6.19 -2.90
CA THR A 110 3.02 -5.84 -1.74
C THR A 110 4.31 -6.64 -1.73
N ASP A 111 5.34 -6.12 -1.11
CA ASP A 111 6.59 -6.82 -0.80
C ASP A 111 6.40 -7.97 0.20
N GLU A 112 5.36 -7.92 1.03
CA GLU A 112 5.05 -8.96 2.01
C GLU A 112 4.83 -10.36 1.37
N VAL A 113 4.61 -10.44 0.05
CA VAL A 113 4.50 -11.73 -0.67
C VAL A 113 5.80 -12.51 -0.68
N TYR A 114 6.93 -11.84 -0.51
CA TYR A 114 8.26 -12.45 -0.53
C TYR A 114 8.68 -13.02 0.83
N GLY A 115 7.98 -12.67 1.90
CA GLY A 115 8.27 -13.11 3.26
C GLY A 115 9.24 -12.17 3.98
N ASP A 116 10.11 -12.74 4.79
CA ASP A 116 10.97 -12.04 5.74
C ASP A 116 12.45 -12.07 5.31
N LEU A 117 13.15 -10.97 5.53
CA LEU A 117 14.60 -10.87 5.40
C LEU A 117 15.25 -10.80 6.78
N PRO A 118 16.47 -11.34 6.96
CA PRO A 118 17.23 -11.15 8.20
C PRO A 118 17.56 -9.66 8.42
N LEU A 119 17.72 -9.25 9.67
CA LEU A 119 18.24 -7.93 9.99
C LEU A 119 19.67 -7.78 9.43
N ARG A 120 20.04 -6.55 9.04
CA ARG A 120 21.37 -6.29 8.47
C ARG A 120 22.50 -6.64 9.44
N GLU A 121 22.30 -6.41 10.74
CA GLU A 121 23.25 -6.73 11.80
C GLU A 121 23.53 -8.23 11.93
N ASP A 122 22.61 -9.08 11.50
CA ASP A 122 22.75 -10.55 11.51
C ASP A 122 23.43 -11.09 10.25
N LEU A 123 23.74 -10.24 9.26
CA LEU A 123 24.38 -10.65 8.01
C LEU A 123 25.92 -10.58 8.10
N PRO A 124 26.65 -11.55 7.53
CA PRO A 124 28.10 -11.47 7.44
C PRO A 124 28.55 -10.22 6.68
N GLY A 125 29.45 -9.42 7.27
CA GLY A 125 29.99 -8.22 6.64
C GLY A 125 29.03 -7.03 6.67
N HIS A 126 28.18 -6.94 7.68
CA HIS A 126 27.22 -5.85 7.89
C HIS A 126 27.84 -4.45 7.73
N GLY A 127 27.15 -3.57 7.00
CA GLY A 127 27.56 -2.21 6.67
C GLY A 127 26.66 -1.57 5.62
N GLU A 128 26.89 -0.29 5.27
CA GLU A 128 26.14 0.36 4.19
C GLU A 128 26.30 -0.42 2.88
N GLY A 129 25.17 -0.71 2.22
CA GLY A 129 25.13 -1.46 0.96
C GLY A 129 25.20 -2.97 1.08
N VAL A 130 25.40 -3.53 2.29
CA VAL A 130 25.35 -4.98 2.52
C VAL A 130 23.94 -5.37 2.96
N GLY A 131 23.37 -6.31 2.25
CA GLY A 131 22.06 -6.88 2.60
C GLY A 131 21.32 -7.33 1.35
N GLU A 132 20.69 -8.48 1.48
CA GLU A 132 19.79 -9.01 0.48
C GLU A 132 18.55 -8.13 0.37
N LYS A 133 18.09 -7.88 -0.85
CA LYS A 133 16.82 -7.20 -1.16
C LYS A 133 15.94 -8.14 -1.98
N PHE A 134 14.64 -7.98 -1.85
CA PHE A 134 13.70 -8.66 -2.73
C PHE A 134 13.84 -8.15 -4.16
N THR A 135 13.82 -9.08 -5.10
CA THR A 135 13.75 -8.84 -6.56
C THR A 135 12.48 -9.47 -7.11
N ALA A 136 12.15 -9.19 -8.37
CA ALA A 136 11.00 -9.81 -9.04
C ALA A 136 11.14 -11.35 -9.20
N GLU A 137 12.36 -11.88 -9.08
CA GLU A 137 12.71 -13.30 -9.14
C GLU A 137 12.71 -13.99 -7.77
N THR A 138 12.66 -13.22 -6.68
CA THR A 138 12.59 -13.78 -5.32
C THR A 138 11.37 -14.69 -5.18
N PRO A 139 11.52 -15.94 -4.72
CA PRO A 139 10.38 -16.83 -4.48
C PRO A 139 9.40 -16.27 -3.46
N TYR A 140 8.10 -16.45 -3.69
CA TYR A 140 7.09 -16.05 -2.72
C TYR A 140 7.15 -16.96 -1.48
N ASN A 141 7.17 -16.35 -0.30
CA ASN A 141 7.19 -17.02 1.00
C ASN A 141 6.39 -16.23 2.06
N PRO A 142 5.09 -15.95 1.78
CA PRO A 142 4.27 -15.09 2.64
C PRO A 142 4.05 -15.69 4.03
N SER A 143 4.04 -14.83 5.07
CA SER A 143 3.95 -15.22 6.50
C SER A 143 2.57 -15.02 7.12
N SER A 144 1.64 -14.33 6.46
CA SER A 144 0.31 -14.02 6.99
C SER A 144 -0.82 -14.41 6.02
N PRO A 145 -2.09 -14.56 6.48
CA PRO A 145 -3.22 -14.74 5.58
C PRO A 145 -3.36 -13.61 4.56
N TYR A 146 -3.09 -12.37 4.96
CA TYR A 146 -3.05 -11.22 4.04
C TYR A 146 -2.02 -11.43 2.93
N SER A 147 -0.74 -11.58 3.29
CA SER A 147 0.33 -11.73 2.31
C SER A 147 0.18 -12.98 1.45
N SER A 148 -0.37 -14.09 2.02
CA SER A 148 -0.69 -15.31 1.27
C SER A 148 -1.77 -15.09 0.21
N THR A 149 -2.83 -14.32 0.53
CA THR A 149 -3.86 -14.00 -0.47
C THR A 149 -3.36 -13.03 -1.54
N LYS A 150 -2.45 -12.11 -1.19
CA LYS A 150 -1.78 -11.24 -2.18
C LYS A 150 -0.85 -12.04 -3.08
N ALA A 151 -0.03 -12.95 -2.54
CA ALA A 151 0.79 -13.86 -3.35
C ALA A 151 -0.07 -14.72 -4.29
N GLY A 152 -1.21 -15.25 -3.80
CA GLY A 152 -2.16 -16.00 -4.60
C GLY A 152 -2.75 -15.17 -5.74
N SER A 153 -3.09 -13.90 -5.50
CA SER A 153 -3.59 -12.99 -6.55
C SER A 153 -2.52 -12.68 -7.60
N ASP A 154 -1.27 -12.45 -7.19
CA ASP A 154 -0.14 -12.27 -8.12
C ASP A 154 0.03 -13.48 -9.03
N LEU A 155 -0.06 -14.69 -8.46
CA LEU A 155 0.02 -15.95 -9.24
C LEU A 155 -1.14 -16.10 -10.22
N LEU A 156 -2.36 -15.68 -9.86
CA LEU A 156 -3.48 -15.63 -10.80
C LEU A 156 -3.18 -14.70 -11.97
N VAL A 157 -2.69 -13.48 -11.70
CA VAL A 157 -2.31 -12.54 -12.78
C VAL A 157 -1.27 -13.16 -13.72
N LYS A 158 -0.19 -13.75 -13.18
CA LYS A 158 0.85 -14.43 -13.94
C LYS A 158 0.27 -15.56 -14.80
N ALA A 159 -0.66 -16.34 -14.24
CA ALA A 159 -1.33 -17.42 -14.96
C ALA A 159 -2.21 -16.91 -16.12
N TRP A 160 -2.97 -15.81 -15.91
CA TRP A 160 -3.80 -15.20 -16.94
C TRP A 160 -2.98 -14.62 -18.09
N VAL A 161 -1.85 -13.98 -17.78
CA VAL A 161 -0.90 -13.55 -18.84
C VAL A 161 -0.40 -14.73 -19.63
N ARG A 162 0.09 -15.77 -18.96
CA ARG A 162 0.73 -16.92 -19.62
C ARG A 162 -0.25 -17.78 -20.40
N SER A 163 -1.45 -18.02 -19.83
CA SER A 163 -2.42 -18.98 -20.40
C SER A 163 -3.38 -18.33 -21.39
N PHE A 164 -3.70 -17.07 -21.22
CA PHE A 164 -4.74 -16.37 -22.00
C PHE A 164 -4.23 -15.13 -22.73
N GLY A 165 -2.96 -14.75 -22.56
CA GLY A 165 -2.37 -13.56 -23.20
C GLY A 165 -2.90 -12.25 -22.66
N LEU A 166 -3.38 -12.22 -21.40
CA LEU A 166 -3.89 -11.00 -20.78
C LEU A 166 -2.82 -9.90 -20.77
N GLN A 167 -3.19 -8.71 -21.16
CA GLN A 167 -2.30 -7.53 -21.18
C GLN A 167 -2.13 -6.98 -19.76
N ALA A 168 -1.37 -7.69 -18.91
CA ALA A 168 -1.24 -7.33 -17.50
C ALA A 168 0.21 -7.09 -17.08
N THR A 169 0.35 -6.26 -16.04
CA THR A 169 1.59 -6.00 -15.29
C THR A 169 1.31 -6.11 -13.79
N ILE A 170 2.34 -6.38 -13.00
CA ILE A 170 2.27 -6.44 -11.53
C ILE A 170 3.25 -5.43 -10.94
N SER A 171 2.89 -4.80 -9.83
CA SER A 171 3.84 -4.12 -8.96
C SER A 171 3.76 -4.65 -7.54
N ASN A 172 4.93 -4.89 -6.92
CA ASN A 172 5.06 -5.17 -5.50
C ASN A 172 5.69 -3.93 -4.86
N CYS A 173 4.94 -3.22 -4.02
CA CYS A 173 5.41 -1.99 -3.40
C CYS A 173 5.82 -2.21 -1.95
N SER A 174 6.75 -1.38 -1.49
CA SER A 174 7.12 -1.24 -0.10
C SER A 174 6.06 -0.48 0.73
N ASN A 175 6.33 -0.27 2.02
CA ASN A 175 5.39 0.37 2.92
C ASN A 175 5.14 1.84 2.56
N ASN A 176 3.91 2.15 2.19
CA ASN A 176 3.53 3.51 1.83
C ASN A 176 3.30 4.37 3.07
N TYR A 177 3.63 5.66 2.97
CA TYR A 177 3.25 6.71 3.91
C TYR A 177 2.87 7.98 3.12
N GLY A 178 2.09 8.88 3.73
CA GLY A 178 1.71 10.12 3.08
C GLY A 178 0.25 10.52 3.33
N PRO A 179 -0.24 11.54 2.63
CA PRO A 179 -1.61 12.02 2.69
C PRO A 179 -2.67 10.93 2.42
N TYR A 180 -3.85 11.09 3.01
CA TYR A 180 -5.01 10.21 2.84
C TYR A 180 -4.80 8.73 3.22
N GLN A 181 -3.72 8.39 3.91
CA GLN A 181 -3.54 7.04 4.43
C GLN A 181 -4.45 6.83 5.65
N HIS A 182 -5.19 5.71 5.67
CA HIS A 182 -6.11 5.40 6.76
C HIS A 182 -5.39 5.34 8.11
N ILE A 183 -5.99 5.94 9.13
CA ILE A 183 -5.37 6.16 10.45
C ILE A 183 -5.16 4.89 11.29
N GLU A 184 -5.55 3.72 10.80
CA GLU A 184 -5.17 2.43 11.38
C GLU A 184 -3.70 2.05 11.07
N LYS A 185 -3.11 2.61 10.00
CA LYS A 185 -1.72 2.28 9.62
C LYS A 185 -0.72 2.96 10.55
N PHE A 186 0.46 2.36 10.67
CA PHE A 186 1.46 2.72 11.69
C PHE A 186 1.74 4.24 11.75
N ILE A 187 2.27 4.84 10.69
CA ILE A 187 2.64 6.27 10.68
C ILE A 187 1.44 7.18 10.97
N PRO A 188 0.30 7.11 10.25
CA PRO A 188 -0.81 8.01 10.53
C PRO A 188 -1.45 7.77 11.89
N ARG A 189 -1.45 6.53 12.41
CA ARG A 189 -1.93 6.26 13.76
C ARG A 189 -1.12 7.01 14.80
N GLN A 190 0.21 6.95 14.72
CA GLN A 190 1.07 7.60 15.71
C GLN A 190 0.99 9.13 15.62
N ILE A 191 0.95 9.70 14.41
CA ILE A 191 0.73 11.14 14.21
C ILE A 191 -0.60 11.57 14.85
N THR A 192 -1.68 10.88 14.52
CA THR A 192 -3.02 11.23 15.05
C THR A 192 -3.17 10.93 16.54
N ASN A 193 -2.41 9.98 17.10
CA ASN A 193 -2.30 9.79 18.54
C ASN A 193 -1.73 11.06 19.22
N VAL A 194 -0.57 11.54 18.75
CA VAL A 194 0.04 12.76 19.27
C VAL A 194 -0.93 13.95 19.19
N LEU A 195 -1.56 14.16 18.02
CA LEU A 195 -2.54 15.24 17.80
C LEU A 195 -3.78 15.14 18.70
N SER A 196 -4.09 13.94 19.19
CA SER A 196 -5.24 13.66 20.07
C SER A 196 -4.84 13.59 21.54
N GLY A 197 -3.57 13.85 21.90
CA GLY A 197 -3.06 13.73 23.28
C GLY A 197 -2.98 12.27 23.78
N ILE A 198 -2.99 11.30 22.87
CA ILE A 198 -2.83 9.87 23.17
C ILE A 198 -1.36 9.52 23.01
N ARG A 199 -0.79 8.76 23.97
CA ARG A 199 0.59 8.27 23.82
C ARG A 199 0.67 7.28 22.65
N PRO A 200 1.59 7.49 21.69
CA PRO A 200 1.86 6.55 20.60
C PRO A 200 2.18 5.13 21.11
N LYS A 201 1.96 4.13 20.27
CA LYS A 201 2.13 2.71 20.62
C LYS A 201 3.13 2.04 19.69
N LEU A 202 4.17 1.42 20.28
CA LEU A 202 5.22 0.70 19.55
C LEU A 202 5.10 -0.81 19.84
N TYR A 203 5.02 -1.63 18.79
CA TYR A 203 5.01 -3.07 18.90
C TYR A 203 6.38 -3.61 19.32
N GLY A 204 6.42 -4.46 20.35
CA GLY A 204 7.65 -5.06 20.86
C GLY A 204 8.75 -4.04 21.10
N GLU A 205 9.96 -4.32 20.63
CA GLU A 205 11.12 -3.43 20.72
C GLU A 205 11.22 -2.44 19.53
N GLY A 206 10.32 -2.54 18.55
CA GLY A 206 10.32 -1.70 17.35
C GLY A 206 11.46 -1.95 16.38
N LYS A 207 12.12 -3.11 16.44
CA LYS A 207 13.27 -3.47 15.58
C LYS A 207 12.88 -3.85 14.15
N ASN A 208 11.59 -4.01 13.87
CA ASN A 208 11.13 -4.38 12.53
C ASN A 208 11.45 -3.26 11.54
N VAL A 209 12.21 -3.59 10.50
CA VAL A 209 12.63 -2.66 9.46
C VAL A 209 11.64 -2.68 8.29
N ARG A 210 11.31 -1.51 7.78
CA ARG A 210 10.46 -1.34 6.59
C ARG A 210 11.15 -0.41 5.61
N ASP A 211 10.96 -0.68 4.33
CA ASP A 211 11.32 0.24 3.26
C ASP A 211 10.13 1.19 3.05
N TRP A 212 10.29 2.47 3.35
CA TRP A 212 9.23 3.46 3.33
C TRP A 212 9.22 4.23 2.02
N ILE A 213 8.04 4.31 1.38
CA ILE A 213 7.85 5.07 0.16
C ILE A 213 6.70 6.07 0.30
N HIS A 214 6.92 7.30 -0.15
CA HIS A 214 5.86 8.29 -0.18
C HIS A 214 4.78 7.94 -1.22
N THR A 215 3.50 8.16 -0.90
CA THR A 215 2.36 7.81 -1.78
C THR A 215 2.44 8.47 -3.15
N ASN A 216 2.97 9.69 -3.25
CA ASN A 216 3.16 10.37 -4.54
C ASN A 216 4.16 9.63 -5.44
N ASP A 217 5.24 9.11 -4.86
CA ASP A 217 6.25 8.33 -5.59
C ASP A 217 5.69 6.99 -6.05
N HIS A 218 4.96 6.30 -5.17
CA HIS A 218 4.25 5.08 -5.53
C HIS A 218 3.27 5.34 -6.70
N SER A 219 2.48 6.42 -6.60
CA SER A 219 1.50 6.79 -7.64
C SER A 219 2.16 7.10 -8.98
N SER A 220 3.34 7.75 -8.97
CA SER A 220 4.12 8.04 -10.17
C SER A 220 4.65 6.76 -10.83
N ALA A 221 5.13 5.81 -10.02
CA ALA A 221 5.61 4.51 -10.49
C ALA A 221 4.47 3.70 -11.15
N VAL A 222 3.31 3.63 -10.49
CA VAL A 222 2.14 2.92 -11.04
C VAL A 222 1.73 3.48 -12.38
N TRP A 223 1.73 4.79 -12.57
CA TRP A 223 1.44 5.41 -13.88
C TRP A 223 2.43 4.99 -14.96
N LEU A 224 3.72 5.00 -14.66
CA LEU A 224 4.74 4.55 -15.61
C LEU A 224 4.59 3.08 -15.97
N ILE A 225 4.33 2.22 -14.98
CA ILE A 225 4.13 0.79 -15.21
C ILE A 225 2.86 0.54 -16.03
N LEU A 226 1.75 1.22 -15.71
CA LEU A 226 0.51 1.12 -16.44
C LEU A 226 0.68 1.50 -17.91
N THR A 227 1.41 2.58 -18.19
CA THR A 227 1.51 3.16 -19.55
C THR A 227 2.68 2.61 -20.35
N LYS A 228 3.78 2.22 -19.73
CA LYS A 228 5.03 1.84 -20.40
C LYS A 228 5.59 0.47 -19.99
N GLY A 229 5.09 -0.12 -18.88
CA GLY A 229 5.57 -1.41 -18.41
C GLY A 229 5.36 -2.53 -19.41
N LYS A 230 6.32 -3.44 -19.50
CA LYS A 230 6.23 -4.63 -20.39
C LYS A 230 5.18 -5.60 -19.85
N ILE A 231 4.36 -6.08 -20.74
CA ILE A 231 3.32 -7.07 -20.40
C ILE A 231 3.96 -8.34 -19.84
N GLY A 232 3.36 -8.85 -18.77
CA GLY A 232 3.83 -10.04 -18.05
C GLY A 232 4.90 -9.78 -17.00
N GLU A 233 5.47 -8.56 -16.95
CA GLU A 233 6.52 -8.23 -16.03
C GLU A 233 6.01 -7.78 -14.66
N THR A 234 6.83 -8.07 -13.65
CA THR A 234 6.67 -7.57 -12.28
C THR A 234 7.71 -6.49 -12.03
N TYR A 235 7.28 -5.37 -11.47
CA TYR A 235 8.14 -4.25 -11.06
C TYR A 235 8.05 -4.04 -9.55
N LEU A 236 9.20 -3.93 -8.89
CA LEU A 236 9.25 -3.60 -7.48
C LEU A 236 9.34 -2.08 -7.32
N ILE A 237 8.55 -1.54 -6.39
CA ILE A 237 8.45 -0.10 -6.15
C ILE A 237 8.91 0.21 -4.71
N GLY A 238 10.15 0.67 -4.57
CA GLY A 238 10.77 1.08 -3.31
C GLY A 238 11.65 2.31 -3.51
N ALA A 239 11.87 3.07 -2.44
CA ALA A 239 12.62 4.32 -2.46
C ALA A 239 13.95 4.25 -1.70
N ASP A 240 14.44 3.06 -1.36
CA ASP A 240 15.61 2.82 -0.50
C ASP A 240 15.48 3.46 0.90
N GLY A 241 14.25 3.52 1.41
CA GLY A 241 13.88 4.18 2.66
C GLY A 241 13.82 3.23 3.87
N GLU A 242 14.80 2.32 4.02
CA GLU A 242 14.82 1.36 5.11
C GLU A 242 15.01 2.05 6.46
N GLU A 243 14.00 1.97 7.35
CA GLU A 243 14.05 2.46 8.72
C GLU A 243 13.32 1.47 9.66
N ASP A 244 13.84 1.31 10.88
CA ASP A 244 13.14 0.53 11.90
C ASP A 244 11.98 1.33 12.53
N ASN A 245 10.98 0.60 13.03
CA ASN A 245 9.78 1.22 13.57
C ASN A 245 10.06 2.14 14.77
N LYS A 246 11.09 1.85 15.58
CA LYS A 246 11.47 2.71 16.71
C LYS A 246 12.05 4.03 16.22
N THR A 247 12.96 4.00 15.25
CA THR A 247 13.51 5.20 14.61
C THR A 247 12.41 6.07 14.00
N VAL A 248 11.46 5.45 13.29
CA VAL A 248 10.29 6.17 12.74
C VAL A 248 9.44 6.79 13.85
N MET A 249 9.19 6.07 14.95
CA MET A 249 8.44 6.58 16.10
C MET A 249 9.13 7.79 16.73
N GLU A 250 10.43 7.68 16.99
CA GLU A 250 11.23 8.75 17.59
C GLU A 250 11.27 9.99 16.68
N LEU A 251 11.33 9.78 15.36
CA LEU A 251 11.32 10.86 14.38
C LEU A 251 9.97 11.57 14.32
N ILE A 252 8.85 10.85 14.39
CA ILE A 252 7.50 11.43 14.49
C ILE A 252 7.43 12.32 15.74
N LEU A 253 7.85 11.81 16.90
CA LEU A 253 7.83 12.56 18.16
C LEU A 253 8.72 13.82 18.10
N GLU A 254 9.92 13.69 17.56
CA GLU A 254 10.85 14.83 17.39
C GLU A 254 10.23 15.91 16.48
N LEU A 255 9.70 15.55 15.33
CA LEU A 255 9.09 16.50 14.38
C LEU A 255 7.84 17.18 14.95
N MET A 256 7.14 16.50 15.87
CA MET A 256 5.95 17.03 16.56
C MET A 256 6.28 17.70 17.90
N GLY A 257 7.57 17.93 18.21
CA GLY A 257 8.01 18.62 19.43
C GLY A 257 7.77 17.88 20.73
N GLN A 258 7.69 16.53 20.67
CA GLN A 258 7.52 15.66 21.84
C GLN A 258 8.86 15.03 22.27
N PRO A 259 9.00 14.64 23.55
CA PRO A 259 10.13 13.81 23.98
C PRO A 259 10.22 12.50 23.17
N LYS A 260 11.43 12.11 22.77
CA LYS A 260 11.67 10.91 21.93
C LYS A 260 11.16 9.59 22.53
N ASP A 261 11.03 9.55 23.87
CA ASP A 261 10.54 8.40 24.63
C ASP A 261 9.05 8.51 25.03
N ALA A 262 8.31 9.46 24.45
CA ALA A 262 6.91 9.71 24.76
C ALA A 262 5.96 8.70 24.10
N TYR A 263 6.28 7.42 24.13
CA TYR A 263 5.45 6.32 23.62
C TYR A 263 5.38 5.15 24.61
N ASP A 264 4.43 4.24 24.41
CA ASP A 264 4.29 3.01 25.19
C ASP A 264 4.64 1.81 24.33
N HIS A 265 5.32 0.82 24.91
CA HIS A 265 5.48 -0.48 24.28
C HIS A 265 4.19 -1.32 24.45
N VAL A 266 3.78 -1.98 23.37
CA VAL A 266 2.68 -2.95 23.38
C VAL A 266 3.19 -4.32 22.92
N ASN A 267 2.40 -5.36 23.17
CA ASN A 267 2.76 -6.71 22.74
C ASN A 267 2.98 -6.77 21.23
N ASP A 268 4.00 -7.48 20.81
CA ASP A 268 4.24 -7.74 19.40
C ASP A 268 3.17 -8.70 18.84
N ARG A 269 2.93 -8.61 17.54
CA ARG A 269 1.96 -9.47 16.85
C ARG A 269 2.60 -10.78 16.40
N ALA A 270 1.79 -11.83 16.30
CA ALA A 270 2.25 -13.11 15.75
C ALA A 270 2.61 -12.95 14.25
N GLY A 271 3.70 -13.60 13.83
CA GLY A 271 4.15 -13.55 12.44
C GLY A 271 4.57 -12.16 11.96
N HIS A 272 5.12 -11.34 12.84
CA HIS A 272 5.61 -10.01 12.50
C HIS A 272 6.98 -10.11 11.85
N ASP A 273 7.03 -9.99 10.53
CA ASP A 273 8.25 -10.06 9.75
C ASP A 273 9.27 -9.01 10.20
N LEU A 274 10.55 -9.41 10.24
CA LEU A 274 11.64 -8.59 10.77
C LEU A 274 12.02 -7.46 9.82
N ARG A 275 12.23 -7.77 8.52
CA ARG A 275 12.75 -6.79 7.59
C ARG A 275 12.18 -6.98 6.19
N TYR A 276 11.81 -5.86 5.56
CA TYR A 276 11.54 -5.74 4.14
C TYR A 276 12.50 -4.75 3.51
N ALA A 277 13.04 -5.11 2.35
CA ALA A 277 13.85 -4.26 1.51
C ALA A 277 13.63 -4.64 0.04
N ILE A 278 13.45 -3.65 -0.82
CA ILE A 278 13.10 -3.83 -2.22
C ILE A 278 14.20 -3.32 -3.14
N ASP A 279 14.50 -4.08 -4.19
CA ASP A 279 15.31 -3.63 -5.31
C ASP A 279 14.43 -3.06 -6.43
N SER A 280 14.40 -1.75 -6.57
CA SER A 280 13.66 -1.03 -7.62
C SER A 280 14.50 -0.72 -8.87
N THR A 281 15.70 -1.29 -9.02
CA THR A 281 16.63 -1.05 -10.14
C THR A 281 15.95 -1.26 -11.48
N LYS A 282 15.25 -2.38 -11.67
CA LYS A 282 14.52 -2.67 -12.91
C LYS A 282 13.52 -1.56 -13.29
N LEU A 283 12.75 -1.05 -12.34
CA LEU A 283 11.81 0.04 -12.58
C LEU A 283 12.52 1.32 -13.00
N ARG A 284 13.63 1.64 -12.35
CA ARG A 284 14.44 2.83 -12.62
C ARG A 284 15.12 2.75 -13.99
N GLU A 285 15.73 1.62 -14.32
CA GLU A 285 16.46 1.44 -15.58
C GLU A 285 15.53 1.28 -16.79
N GLU A 286 14.49 0.46 -16.69
CA GLU A 286 13.62 0.18 -17.82
C GLU A 286 12.64 1.32 -18.12
N LEU A 287 12.07 1.95 -17.07
CA LEU A 287 11.02 2.95 -17.22
C LEU A 287 11.46 4.38 -16.89
N GLY A 288 12.68 4.56 -16.40
CA GLY A 288 13.23 5.87 -16.06
C GLY A 288 12.58 6.50 -14.81
N TRP A 289 11.97 5.68 -13.94
CA TRP A 289 11.36 6.17 -12.72
C TRP A 289 12.39 6.73 -11.73
N LYS A 290 12.03 7.84 -11.10
CA LYS A 290 12.82 8.46 -10.03
C LYS A 290 11.88 8.94 -8.94
N PRO A 291 12.11 8.56 -7.66
CA PRO A 291 11.35 9.09 -6.54
C PRO A 291 11.67 10.58 -6.33
N GLU A 292 10.66 11.34 -5.94
CA GLU A 292 10.77 12.76 -5.56
C GLU A 292 11.15 12.90 -4.08
N PHE A 293 10.56 12.06 -3.22
CA PHE A 293 10.78 12.04 -1.77
C PHE A 293 11.93 11.08 -1.40
N THR A 294 13.17 11.51 -1.66
CA THR A 294 14.37 10.70 -1.37
C THR A 294 14.88 10.86 0.07
N ASN A 295 14.41 11.87 0.79
CA ASN A 295 14.69 12.09 2.21
C ASN A 295 13.44 11.74 3.03
N PHE A 296 13.52 10.65 3.80
CA PHE A 296 12.40 10.17 4.61
C PHE A 296 11.93 11.20 5.64
N ARG A 297 12.87 11.93 6.29
CA ARG A 297 12.54 12.98 7.27
C ARG A 297 11.68 14.08 6.67
N ASP A 298 12.02 14.55 5.47
CA ASP A 298 11.30 15.63 4.80
C ASP A 298 9.91 15.17 4.37
N GLY A 299 9.79 13.95 3.80
CA GLY A 299 8.51 13.35 3.45
C GLY A 299 7.61 13.09 4.66
N LEU A 300 8.21 12.69 5.78
CA LEU A 300 7.48 12.49 7.04
C LEU A 300 6.98 13.82 7.61
N ALA A 301 7.79 14.89 7.55
CA ALA A 301 7.38 16.23 7.99
C ALA A 301 6.21 16.75 7.14
N ASP A 302 6.24 16.56 5.83
CA ASP A 302 5.12 16.89 4.92
C ASP A 302 3.85 16.10 5.28
N THR A 303 4.01 14.81 5.56
CA THR A 303 2.91 13.93 6.00
C THR A 303 2.31 14.41 7.32
N ILE A 304 3.13 14.72 8.33
CA ILE A 304 2.67 15.24 9.63
C ILE A 304 1.86 16.52 9.42
N LYS A 305 2.42 17.47 8.66
CA LYS A 305 1.72 18.71 8.34
C LYS A 305 0.36 18.47 7.69
N TRP A 306 0.28 17.52 6.78
CA TRP A 306 -1.00 17.19 6.15
C TRP A 306 -2.05 16.73 7.19
N TYR A 307 -1.70 15.85 8.15
CA TYR A 307 -2.63 15.40 9.20
C TYR A 307 -2.99 16.52 10.18
N GLU A 308 -2.08 17.47 10.45
CA GLU A 308 -2.37 18.66 11.24
C GLU A 308 -3.40 19.56 10.55
N ASP A 309 -3.23 19.80 9.26
CA ASP A 309 -4.08 20.68 8.46
C ASP A 309 -5.46 20.05 8.12
N HIS A 310 -5.59 18.72 8.15
CA HIS A 310 -6.79 17.99 7.73
C HIS A 310 -7.44 17.20 8.87
N GLN A 311 -7.52 17.78 10.07
CA GLN A 311 -8.05 17.10 11.25
C GLN A 311 -9.51 16.66 11.07
N ASP A 312 -10.33 17.40 10.35
CA ASP A 312 -11.73 17.06 10.07
C ASP A 312 -11.88 15.78 9.23
N TRP A 313 -10.86 15.44 8.43
CA TRP A 313 -10.83 14.25 7.59
C TRP A 313 -10.70 12.97 8.42
N TRP A 314 -9.87 12.95 9.48
CA TRP A 314 -9.55 11.73 10.24
C TRP A 314 -10.18 11.68 11.64
N LYS A 315 -10.50 12.81 12.28
CA LYS A 315 -11.01 12.83 13.67
C LYS A 315 -12.28 12.01 13.87
N LYS A 316 -13.16 11.98 12.89
CA LYS A 316 -14.43 11.24 12.96
C LYS A 316 -14.23 9.73 13.18
N GLU A 317 -13.12 9.18 12.68
CA GLU A 317 -12.82 7.75 12.74
C GLU A 317 -11.87 7.40 13.88
N LYS A 318 -11.22 8.40 14.49
CA LYS A 318 -10.14 8.19 15.47
C LYS A 318 -10.58 7.37 16.68
N GLU A 319 -11.71 7.69 17.27
CA GLU A 319 -12.23 6.97 18.44
C GLU A 319 -12.53 5.51 18.12
N ALA A 320 -13.15 5.23 16.99
CA ALA A 320 -13.46 3.87 16.54
C ALA A 320 -12.21 3.04 16.29
N VAL A 321 -11.18 3.64 15.68
CA VAL A 321 -9.89 2.98 15.42
C VAL A 321 -9.20 2.64 16.73
N GLU A 322 -9.08 3.56 17.68
CA GLU A 322 -8.43 3.27 18.97
C GLU A 322 -9.24 2.26 19.82
N ALA A 323 -10.58 2.30 19.76
CA ALA A 323 -11.40 1.30 20.42
C ALA A 323 -11.19 -0.12 19.82
N ALA A 324 -10.96 -0.22 18.52
CA ALA A 324 -10.64 -1.49 17.87
C ALA A 324 -9.27 -2.04 18.31
N TYR A 325 -8.27 -1.18 18.46
CA TYR A 325 -6.94 -1.55 18.97
C TYR A 325 -6.98 -1.95 20.46
N ALA A 326 -7.69 -1.19 21.30
CA ALA A 326 -7.82 -1.49 22.72
C ALA A 326 -8.44 -2.87 22.99
N LYS A 327 -9.39 -3.33 22.15
CA LYS A 327 -9.95 -4.70 22.23
C LYS A 327 -8.91 -5.80 21.98
N ASN A 328 -7.80 -5.47 21.36
CA ASN A 328 -6.69 -6.37 21.06
C ASN A 328 -5.55 -6.29 22.09
N GLY A 329 -5.70 -5.47 23.14
CA GLY A 329 -4.63 -5.21 24.12
C GLY A 329 -3.49 -4.33 23.59
N GLN A 330 -3.80 -3.46 22.64
CA GLN A 330 -2.82 -2.62 21.94
C GLN A 330 -3.11 -1.13 22.12
#